data_3e305f8945509153c26992b391d9f00c
#
_entry.id   3e305f8945509153c26992b391d9f00c
#
_cell.length_a   1.000
_cell.length_b   1.000
_cell.length_c   1.000
_cell.angle_alpha   90.00
_cell.angle_beta   90.00
_cell.angle_gamma   90.00
#
_symmetry.space_group_name_H-M   'P 1'
#
loop_
_entity.id
_entity.type
_entity.pdbx_description
1 polymer ?
#
loop_
_entity_poly.entity_id
_entity_poly.type
_entity_poly.pdbx_seq_one_letter_code
_entity_poly.pdbx_strand_id
1 'polypeptide(L)'
;KTNEPLSVKYYWGYGIIILMTLLFTVVFYKDLPHTFPTHFNGKGMADSFAVKGTLKGYLGVLSLPLTQIGMTIMFIFLHRYTISSKKIINSGTAKGTLEQQNKFRRYAAVFLYVMGLDTIIMFFAMQIAILKGLEMKLIVGVFGTITTLIGIIGVAILIYIGQGGKNIKVKDEGEIIYRDDDRFYKIGLFYYNKQDPAIMIQKRVGIGYDLNYGNPISKILAIIVGIILIGTVICLFINDQSIIESFMK
;
A
#
# COMPACT_ATOMS: atom_id res chain seq x y z
N LYS A 1 3.11 0.30 27.57
CA LYS A 1 2.30 -0.43 26.54
C LYS A 1 1.69 0.48 25.47
N THR A 2 1.53 1.79 25.71
CA THR A 2 0.88 2.72 24.75
C THR A 2 1.74 3.15 23.56
N ASN A 3 3.03 2.86 23.55
CA ASN A 3 3.96 3.31 22.50
C ASN A 3 4.42 2.20 21.55
N GLU A 4 3.90 0.98 21.69
CA GLU A 4 4.23 -0.11 20.77
C GLU A 4 3.46 0.04 19.45
N PRO A 5 4.08 -0.30 18.30
CA PRO A 5 3.39 -0.32 17.01
C PRO A 5 2.20 -1.29 17.02
N LEU A 6 1.19 -1.00 16.17
CA LEU A 6 0.05 -1.91 15.99
C LEU A 6 0.55 -3.28 15.53
N SER A 7 0.00 -4.35 16.11
CA SER A 7 0.38 -5.71 15.72
C SER A 7 -0.24 -6.11 14.38
N VAL A 8 0.53 -6.77 13.53
CA VAL A 8 0.02 -7.36 12.26
C VAL A 8 -1.07 -8.42 12.49
N LYS A 9 -1.23 -8.93 13.70
CA LYS A 9 -2.29 -9.88 14.03
C LYS A 9 -3.69 -9.32 13.75
N TYR A 10 -3.89 -8.02 13.79
CA TYR A 10 -5.20 -7.40 13.50
C TYR A 10 -5.69 -7.63 12.06
N TYR A 11 -4.80 -7.99 11.12
CA TYR A 11 -5.19 -8.32 9.75
C TYR A 11 -6.03 -9.61 9.62
N TRP A 12 -6.15 -10.42 10.68
CA TRP A 12 -7.10 -11.54 10.67
C TRP A 12 -8.55 -11.06 10.42
N GLY A 13 -8.88 -9.83 10.83
CA GLY A 13 -10.17 -9.21 10.54
C GLY A 13 -10.43 -9.05 9.04
N TYR A 14 -9.38 -8.79 8.22
CA TYR A 14 -9.50 -8.78 6.76
C TYR A 14 -9.86 -10.17 6.22
N GLY A 15 -9.28 -11.22 6.80
CA GLY A 15 -9.61 -12.60 6.47
C GLY A 15 -11.09 -12.92 6.66
N ILE A 16 -11.72 -12.37 7.71
CA ILE A 16 -13.17 -12.52 7.92
C ILE A 16 -13.94 -11.85 6.77
N ILE A 17 -13.59 -10.63 6.39
CA ILE A 17 -14.28 -9.91 5.32
C ILE A 17 -14.10 -10.65 3.99
N ILE A 18 -12.91 -11.16 3.69
CA ILE A 18 -12.65 -11.97 2.49
C ILE A 18 -13.50 -13.24 2.49
N LEU A 19 -13.57 -13.93 3.65
CA LEU A 19 -14.41 -15.12 3.79
C LEU A 19 -15.90 -14.78 3.56
N MET A 20 -16.37 -13.65 4.10
CA MET A 20 -17.72 -13.16 3.83
C MET A 20 -17.91 -12.88 2.34
N THR A 21 -16.95 -12.24 1.67
CA THR A 21 -17.01 -11.99 0.22
C THR A 21 -17.18 -13.30 -0.55
N LEU A 22 -16.38 -14.33 -0.21
CA LEU A 22 -16.45 -15.64 -0.85
C LEU A 22 -17.79 -16.34 -0.57
N LEU A 23 -18.28 -16.32 0.67
CA LEU A 23 -19.57 -16.92 1.04
C LEU A 23 -20.72 -16.22 0.29
N PHE A 24 -20.75 -14.90 0.25
CA PHE A 24 -21.75 -14.16 -0.53
C PHE A 24 -21.66 -14.49 -2.02
N THR A 25 -20.45 -14.62 -2.55
CA THR A 25 -20.25 -14.99 -3.95
C THR A 25 -20.86 -16.38 -4.23
N VAL A 26 -20.60 -17.37 -3.41
CA VAL A 26 -21.15 -18.73 -3.58
C VAL A 26 -22.68 -18.73 -3.45
N VAL A 27 -23.21 -18.09 -2.41
CA VAL A 27 -24.66 -18.07 -2.13
C VAL A 27 -25.45 -17.37 -3.23
N PHE A 28 -24.95 -16.22 -3.70
CA PHE A 28 -25.65 -15.38 -4.69
C PHE A 28 -25.19 -15.59 -6.14
N TYR A 29 -24.26 -16.52 -6.39
CA TYR A 29 -23.84 -16.85 -7.76
C TYR A 29 -25.03 -17.24 -8.66
N LYS A 30 -26.00 -17.96 -8.10
CA LYS A 30 -27.22 -18.36 -8.83
C LYS A 30 -28.05 -17.17 -9.33
N ASP A 31 -28.02 -16.04 -8.59
CA ASP A 31 -28.79 -14.83 -8.89
C ASP A 31 -28.12 -13.96 -9.96
N LEU A 32 -26.84 -14.23 -10.29
CA LEU A 32 -26.14 -13.51 -11.35
C LEU A 32 -26.86 -13.69 -12.70
N PRO A 33 -27.01 -12.60 -13.49
CA PRO A 33 -27.52 -12.69 -14.85
C PRO A 33 -26.60 -13.52 -15.75
N HIS A 34 -27.12 -14.01 -16.87
CA HIS A 34 -26.37 -14.82 -17.83
C HIS A 34 -25.07 -14.11 -18.29
N THR A 35 -25.14 -12.79 -18.52
CA THR A 35 -24.01 -11.93 -18.81
C THR A 35 -23.90 -10.88 -17.71
N PHE A 36 -22.75 -10.76 -17.09
CA PHE A 36 -22.49 -9.81 -15.98
C PHE A 36 -21.18 -9.06 -16.16
N PRO A 37 -21.08 -7.84 -15.60
CA PRO A 37 -19.86 -7.04 -15.71
C PRO A 37 -18.72 -7.63 -14.89
N THR A 38 -17.52 -7.60 -15.42
CA THR A 38 -16.28 -8.07 -14.77
C THR A 38 -15.24 -6.99 -14.59
N HIS A 39 -15.41 -5.84 -15.28
CA HIS A 39 -14.57 -4.67 -15.14
C HIS A 39 -15.40 -3.38 -15.31
N PHE A 40 -14.98 -2.34 -14.61
CA PHE A 40 -15.60 -1.02 -14.66
C PHE A 40 -14.50 0.04 -14.90
N ASN A 41 -14.74 0.95 -15.81
CA ASN A 41 -13.83 2.06 -16.07
C ASN A 41 -13.82 3.10 -14.94
N GLY A 42 -12.94 4.10 -15.03
CA GLY A 42 -12.82 5.17 -14.03
C GLY A 42 -14.08 6.05 -13.83
N LYS A 43 -15.09 5.93 -14.73
CA LYS A 43 -16.40 6.59 -14.59
C LYS A 43 -17.43 5.69 -13.92
N GLY A 44 -17.05 4.47 -13.50
CA GLY A 44 -17.97 3.48 -12.91
C GLY A 44 -18.88 2.78 -13.91
N MET A 45 -18.61 2.89 -15.23
CA MET A 45 -19.36 2.21 -16.28
C MET A 45 -18.69 0.87 -16.60
N ALA A 46 -19.51 -0.18 -16.75
CA ALA A 46 -19.01 -1.49 -17.14
C ALA A 46 -18.47 -1.47 -18.57
N ASP A 47 -17.25 -1.95 -18.78
CA ASP A 47 -16.55 -2.00 -20.05
C ASP A 47 -16.02 -3.40 -20.40
N SER A 48 -16.17 -4.37 -19.52
CA SER A 48 -15.90 -5.79 -19.78
C SER A 48 -16.97 -6.66 -19.15
N PHE A 49 -17.31 -7.75 -19.86
CA PHE A 49 -18.38 -8.67 -19.45
C PHE A 49 -17.92 -10.12 -19.59
N ALA A 50 -18.57 -11.00 -18.81
CA ALA A 50 -18.39 -12.43 -18.91
C ALA A 50 -19.74 -13.16 -18.90
N VAL A 51 -19.73 -14.36 -19.47
CA VAL A 51 -20.90 -15.25 -19.49
C VAL A 51 -20.83 -16.21 -18.32
N LYS A 52 -21.91 -16.31 -17.56
CA LYS A 52 -22.06 -17.22 -16.43
C LYS A 52 -21.86 -18.68 -16.85
N GLY A 53 -21.15 -19.44 -16.04
CA GLY A 53 -20.85 -20.85 -16.32
C GLY A 53 -19.65 -21.08 -17.23
N THR A 54 -19.03 -20.04 -17.80
CA THR A 54 -17.77 -20.15 -18.55
C THR A 54 -16.57 -19.96 -17.63
N LEU A 55 -15.37 -20.40 -18.08
CA LEU A 55 -14.13 -20.15 -17.34
C LEU A 55 -13.90 -18.66 -17.10
N LYS A 56 -14.13 -17.81 -18.11
CA LYS A 56 -14.06 -16.35 -18.00
C LYS A 56 -15.06 -15.83 -16.95
N GLY A 57 -16.26 -16.42 -16.87
CA GLY A 57 -17.27 -16.08 -15.87
C GLY A 57 -16.81 -16.41 -14.45
N TYR A 58 -16.25 -17.59 -14.21
CA TYR A 58 -15.72 -17.97 -12.90
C TYR A 58 -14.54 -17.06 -12.50
N LEU A 59 -13.60 -16.82 -13.39
CA LEU A 59 -12.48 -15.91 -13.13
C LEU A 59 -12.96 -14.47 -12.88
N GLY A 60 -13.96 -14.01 -13.62
CA GLY A 60 -14.56 -12.68 -13.47
C GLY A 60 -15.20 -12.50 -12.09
N VAL A 61 -16.02 -13.45 -11.63
CA VAL A 61 -16.68 -13.35 -10.32
C VAL A 61 -15.71 -13.51 -9.16
N LEU A 62 -14.59 -14.22 -9.34
CA LEU A 62 -13.56 -14.39 -8.32
C LEU A 62 -12.50 -13.26 -8.34
N SER A 63 -12.53 -12.37 -9.33
CA SER A 63 -11.50 -11.33 -9.49
C SER A 63 -11.39 -10.42 -8.26
N LEU A 64 -12.51 -9.93 -7.71
CA LEU A 64 -12.51 -9.07 -6.52
C LEU A 64 -12.05 -9.81 -5.24
N PRO A 65 -12.55 -11.02 -4.90
CA PRO A 65 -12.00 -11.81 -3.80
C PRO A 65 -10.48 -12.06 -3.92
N LEU A 66 -9.99 -12.39 -5.12
CA LEU A 66 -8.55 -12.58 -5.35
C LEU A 66 -7.78 -11.28 -5.18
N THR A 67 -8.33 -10.15 -5.64
CA THR A 67 -7.75 -8.82 -5.42
C THR A 67 -7.70 -8.48 -3.93
N GLN A 68 -8.75 -8.79 -3.15
CA GLN A 68 -8.73 -8.61 -1.69
C GLN A 68 -7.58 -9.38 -1.03
N ILE A 69 -7.35 -10.64 -1.44
CA ILE A 69 -6.23 -11.45 -0.92
C ILE A 69 -4.89 -10.77 -1.26
N GLY A 70 -4.69 -10.38 -2.52
CA GLY A 70 -3.46 -9.71 -2.97
C GLY A 70 -3.20 -8.41 -2.22
N MET A 71 -4.24 -7.56 -2.07
CA MET A 71 -4.16 -6.30 -1.31
C MET A 71 -3.87 -6.56 0.18
N THR A 72 -4.48 -7.57 0.78
CA THR A 72 -4.21 -7.95 2.17
C THR A 72 -2.75 -8.33 2.37
N ILE A 73 -2.20 -9.17 1.48
CA ILE A 73 -0.79 -9.56 1.52
C ILE A 73 0.11 -8.32 1.40
N MET A 74 -0.20 -7.43 0.46
CA MET A 74 0.53 -6.17 0.27
C MET A 74 0.51 -5.30 1.54
N PHE A 75 -0.66 -5.08 2.15
CA PHE A 75 -0.77 -4.28 3.37
C PHE A 75 -0.06 -4.91 4.56
N ILE A 76 -0.13 -6.25 4.73
CA ILE A 76 0.64 -6.98 5.76
C ILE A 76 2.13 -6.79 5.53
N PHE A 77 2.60 -6.90 4.29
CA PHE A 77 4.01 -6.70 3.95
C PHE A 77 4.46 -5.28 4.29
N LEU A 78 3.75 -4.24 3.82
CA LEU A 78 4.07 -2.84 4.10
C LEU A 78 4.04 -2.54 5.60
N HIS A 79 3.06 -3.08 6.33
CA HIS A 79 2.94 -2.91 7.78
C HIS A 79 4.13 -3.59 8.51
N ARG A 80 4.38 -4.87 8.24
CA ARG A 80 5.53 -5.59 8.83
C ARG A 80 6.82 -4.86 8.55
N TYR A 81 6.98 -4.42 7.32
CA TYR A 81 8.13 -3.66 6.89
C TYR A 81 8.28 -2.36 7.73
N THR A 82 7.20 -1.58 7.85
CA THR A 82 7.18 -0.32 8.64
C THR A 82 7.60 -0.54 10.09
N ILE A 83 7.10 -1.59 10.75
CA ILE A 83 7.39 -1.84 12.17
C ILE A 83 8.75 -2.52 12.40
N SER A 84 9.29 -3.26 11.44
CA SER A 84 10.55 -4.00 11.54
C SER A 84 11.76 -3.28 10.92
N SER A 85 11.55 -2.16 10.21
CA SER A 85 12.64 -1.39 9.60
C SER A 85 13.71 -1.00 10.62
N LYS A 86 14.97 -0.88 10.18
CA LYS A 86 16.10 -0.48 11.04
C LYS A 86 15.80 0.85 11.73
N LYS A 87 15.99 0.90 13.05
CA LYS A 87 15.90 2.14 13.82
C LYS A 87 17.19 2.91 13.66
N ILE A 88 17.08 4.18 13.31
CA ILE A 88 18.21 5.08 13.15
C ILE A 88 18.19 6.05 14.32
N ILE A 89 19.29 6.10 15.09
CA ILE A 89 19.48 7.12 16.11
C ILE A 89 19.92 8.39 15.37
N ASN A 90 19.02 9.37 15.25
CA ASN A 90 19.38 10.71 14.82
C ASN A 90 20.04 11.44 16.01
N SER A 91 20.58 12.66 15.78
CA SER A 91 21.13 13.47 16.86
C SER A 91 20.11 13.61 18.01
N GLY A 92 20.50 13.18 19.22
CA GLY A 92 19.62 13.12 20.41
C GLY A 92 20.00 11.97 21.33
N THR A 93 19.23 11.73 22.39
CA THR A 93 19.47 10.58 23.25
C THR A 93 18.94 9.31 22.58
N ALA A 94 19.58 8.16 22.82
CA ALA A 94 19.14 6.87 22.31
C ALA A 94 17.68 6.56 22.75
N LYS A 95 17.34 6.85 24.00
CA LYS A 95 16.01 6.59 24.57
C LYS A 95 14.94 7.47 23.93
N GLY A 96 15.19 8.77 23.84
CA GLY A 96 14.26 9.73 23.21
C GLY A 96 14.01 9.40 21.75
N THR A 97 15.08 9.12 20.98
CA THR A 97 14.96 8.73 19.55
C THR A 97 14.18 7.43 19.37
N LEU A 98 14.39 6.42 20.23
CA LEU A 98 13.64 5.15 20.15
C LEU A 98 12.15 5.37 20.44
N GLU A 99 11.80 6.22 21.40
CA GLU A 99 10.41 6.56 21.72
C GLU A 99 9.74 7.29 20.56
N GLN A 100 10.40 8.28 19.95
CA GLN A 100 9.93 9.01 18.78
C GLN A 100 9.64 8.05 17.60
N GLN A 101 10.58 7.16 17.30
CA GLN A 101 10.43 6.20 16.20
C GLN A 101 9.33 5.17 16.47
N ASN A 102 9.15 4.72 17.71
CA ASN A 102 8.06 3.82 18.06
C ASN A 102 6.69 4.50 17.85
N LYS A 103 6.54 5.76 18.29
CA LYS A 103 5.33 6.56 18.06
C LYS A 103 5.06 6.75 16.57
N PHE A 104 6.09 7.15 15.80
CA PHE A 104 5.97 7.28 14.34
C PHE A 104 5.48 5.98 13.67
N ARG A 105 6.10 4.85 13.99
CA ARG A 105 5.72 3.54 13.48
C ARG A 105 4.31 3.15 13.85
N ARG A 106 3.87 3.51 15.04
CA ARG A 106 2.49 3.28 15.46
C ARG A 106 1.51 4.06 14.58
N TYR A 107 1.75 5.35 14.35
CA TYR A 107 0.89 6.15 13.45
C TYR A 107 0.90 5.61 12.02
N ALA A 108 2.07 5.29 11.47
CA ALA A 108 2.19 4.75 10.14
C ALA A 108 1.51 3.36 10.01
N ALA A 109 1.63 2.50 11.01
CA ALA A 109 0.99 1.20 11.04
C ALA A 109 -0.54 1.29 11.14
N VAL A 110 -1.06 2.22 11.97
CA VAL A 110 -2.50 2.48 12.05
C VAL A 110 -3.03 3.05 10.72
N PHE A 111 -2.31 3.99 10.13
CA PHE A 111 -2.68 4.54 8.82
C PHE A 111 -2.77 3.45 7.75
N LEU A 112 -1.75 2.59 7.63
CA LEU A 112 -1.75 1.47 6.68
C LEU A 112 -2.91 0.50 6.95
N TYR A 113 -3.18 0.20 8.22
CA TYR A 113 -4.28 -0.68 8.61
C TYR A 113 -5.64 -0.07 8.24
N VAL A 114 -5.88 1.20 8.51
CA VAL A 114 -7.16 1.86 8.20
C VAL A 114 -7.37 1.99 6.69
N MET A 115 -6.33 2.35 5.94
CA MET A 115 -6.36 2.39 4.48
C MET A 115 -6.70 1.02 3.88
N GLY A 116 -6.02 -0.02 4.36
CA GLY A 116 -6.27 -1.37 3.91
C GLY A 116 -7.68 -1.86 4.26
N LEU A 117 -8.17 -1.56 5.47
CA LEU A 117 -9.51 -1.94 5.89
C LEU A 117 -10.59 -1.33 4.99
N ASP A 118 -10.49 -0.03 4.71
CA ASP A 118 -11.38 0.66 3.78
C ASP A 118 -11.35 0.00 2.40
N THR A 119 -10.16 -0.28 1.87
CA THR A 119 -9.99 -0.96 0.57
C THR A 119 -10.66 -2.33 0.55
N ILE A 120 -10.49 -3.15 1.60
CA ILE A 120 -11.07 -4.50 1.65
C ILE A 120 -12.61 -4.44 1.77
N ILE A 121 -13.14 -3.48 2.54
CA ILE A 121 -14.59 -3.26 2.65
C ILE A 121 -15.15 -2.74 1.32
N MET A 122 -14.45 -1.84 0.63
CA MET A 122 -14.84 -1.37 -0.70
C MET A 122 -14.99 -2.53 -1.69
N PHE A 123 -14.02 -3.42 -1.76
CA PHE A 123 -14.10 -4.60 -2.66
C PHE A 123 -15.23 -5.55 -2.27
N PHE A 124 -15.54 -5.71 -0.97
CA PHE A 124 -16.70 -6.45 -0.52
C PHE A 124 -18.00 -5.81 -1.02
N ALA A 125 -18.15 -4.49 -0.87
CA ALA A 125 -19.32 -3.76 -1.36
C ALA A 125 -19.45 -3.85 -2.89
N MET A 126 -18.33 -3.75 -3.63
CA MET A 126 -18.30 -3.92 -5.08
C MET A 126 -18.74 -5.34 -5.49
N GLN A 127 -18.31 -6.36 -4.76
CA GLN A 127 -18.74 -7.73 -5.02
C GLN A 127 -20.26 -7.90 -4.84
N ILE A 128 -20.82 -7.33 -3.77
CA ILE A 128 -22.27 -7.33 -3.56
C ILE A 128 -22.99 -6.61 -4.70
N ALA A 129 -22.44 -5.49 -5.17
CA ALA A 129 -23.02 -4.73 -6.28
C ALA A 129 -23.08 -5.56 -7.56
N ILE A 130 -22.01 -6.28 -7.90
CA ILE A 130 -21.97 -7.19 -9.07
C ILE A 130 -23.04 -8.28 -8.91
N LEU A 131 -23.09 -8.94 -7.74
CA LEU A 131 -23.98 -10.04 -7.48
C LEU A 131 -25.47 -9.64 -7.48
N LYS A 132 -25.77 -8.41 -7.09
CA LYS A 132 -27.14 -7.89 -6.95
C LYS A 132 -27.55 -6.89 -8.03
N GLY A 133 -26.66 -6.57 -8.98
CA GLY A 133 -26.94 -5.59 -10.04
C GLY A 133 -27.11 -4.16 -9.51
N LEU A 134 -26.40 -3.78 -8.42
CA LEU A 134 -26.44 -2.43 -7.86
C LEU A 134 -25.54 -1.47 -8.64
N GLU A 135 -25.81 -0.16 -8.51
CA GLU A 135 -24.99 0.86 -9.16
C GLU A 135 -23.58 0.96 -8.58
N MET A 136 -22.59 0.53 -9.37
CA MET A 136 -21.16 0.58 -8.99
C MET A 136 -20.67 2.00 -8.72
N LYS A 137 -21.17 2.98 -9.49
CA LYS A 137 -20.76 4.39 -9.39
C LYS A 137 -20.92 4.96 -7.97
N LEU A 138 -22.03 4.63 -7.29
CA LEU A 138 -22.28 5.08 -5.92
C LEU A 138 -21.22 4.50 -4.96
N ILE A 139 -20.96 3.20 -5.05
CA ILE A 139 -20.01 2.51 -4.17
C ILE A 139 -18.60 3.06 -4.37
N VAL A 140 -18.13 3.15 -5.62
CA VAL A 140 -16.82 3.71 -5.94
C VAL A 140 -16.71 5.17 -5.52
N GLY A 141 -17.78 5.97 -5.70
CA GLY A 141 -17.80 7.36 -5.28
C GLY A 141 -17.67 7.53 -3.76
N VAL A 142 -18.45 6.78 -2.99
CA VAL A 142 -18.45 6.87 -1.51
C VAL A 142 -17.09 6.38 -0.97
N PHE A 143 -16.67 5.15 -1.31
CA PHE A 143 -15.41 4.61 -0.80
C PHE A 143 -14.19 5.36 -1.34
N GLY A 144 -14.19 5.79 -2.61
CA GLY A 144 -13.12 6.60 -3.16
C GLY A 144 -12.95 7.93 -2.42
N THR A 145 -14.06 8.57 -2.01
CA THR A 145 -14.01 9.78 -1.17
C THR A 145 -13.44 9.47 0.21
N ILE A 146 -13.89 8.38 0.86
CA ILE A 146 -13.39 7.96 2.18
C ILE A 146 -11.90 7.65 2.09
N THR A 147 -11.47 6.84 1.11
CA THR A 147 -10.05 6.51 0.88
C THR A 147 -9.20 7.77 0.70
N THR A 148 -9.68 8.73 -0.10
CA THR A 148 -8.99 10.01 -0.33
C THR A 148 -8.85 10.80 0.97
N LEU A 149 -9.91 10.90 1.78
CA LEU A 149 -9.86 11.59 3.07
C LEU A 149 -8.92 10.90 4.06
N ILE A 150 -8.97 9.56 4.18
CA ILE A 150 -8.02 8.78 5.00
C ILE A 150 -6.59 9.05 4.53
N GLY A 151 -6.35 9.07 3.21
CA GLY A 151 -5.04 9.33 2.61
C GLY A 151 -4.52 10.72 2.98
N ILE A 152 -5.33 11.76 2.76
CA ILE A 152 -4.95 13.16 3.06
C ILE A 152 -4.66 13.33 4.56
N ILE A 153 -5.57 12.85 5.43
CA ILE A 153 -5.42 12.99 6.88
C ILE A 153 -4.19 12.20 7.36
N GLY A 154 -4.03 10.94 6.92
CA GLY A 154 -2.91 10.11 7.32
C GLY A 154 -1.56 10.68 6.90
N VAL A 155 -1.45 11.15 5.66
CA VAL A 155 -0.22 11.82 5.16
C VAL A 155 0.03 13.12 5.92
N ALA A 156 -0.99 13.94 6.16
CA ALA A 156 -0.86 15.18 6.93
C ALA A 156 -0.33 14.91 8.36
N ILE A 157 -0.85 13.87 9.03
CA ILE A 157 -0.35 13.46 10.35
C ILE A 157 1.13 13.04 10.27
N LEU A 158 1.52 12.22 9.27
CA LEU A 158 2.90 11.78 9.11
C LEU A 158 3.86 12.95 8.82
N ILE A 159 3.42 13.94 8.01
CA ILE A 159 4.18 15.17 7.77
C ILE A 159 4.33 15.97 9.06
N TYR A 160 3.25 16.17 9.83
CA TYR A 160 3.25 16.92 11.07
C TYR A 160 4.20 16.33 12.11
N ILE A 161 4.16 15.01 12.32
CA ILE A 161 5.05 14.33 13.28
C ILE A 161 6.49 14.18 12.76
N GLY A 162 6.70 14.36 11.46
CA GLY A 162 8.00 14.31 10.79
C GLY A 162 8.59 12.91 10.69
N GLN A 163 9.56 12.73 9.79
CA GLN A 163 10.22 11.46 9.56
C GLN A 163 10.83 10.89 10.87
N GLY A 164 10.51 9.62 11.15
CA GLY A 164 10.96 8.96 12.38
C GLY A 164 10.43 9.57 13.66
N GLY A 165 9.44 10.47 13.59
CA GLY A 165 8.85 11.12 14.73
C GLY A 165 9.66 12.28 15.30
N LYS A 166 10.56 12.87 14.50
CA LYS A 166 11.48 13.93 14.94
C LYS A 166 10.80 15.15 15.58
N ASN A 167 9.55 15.43 15.19
CA ASN A 167 8.77 16.55 15.72
C ASN A 167 7.97 16.16 16.99
N ILE A 168 7.96 14.88 17.38
CA ILE A 168 7.28 14.41 18.58
C ILE A 168 8.12 14.80 19.80
N LYS A 169 7.52 15.57 20.72
CA LYS A 169 8.16 15.89 21.99
C LYS A 169 8.25 14.63 22.87
N VAL A 170 9.45 14.31 23.32
CA VAL A 170 9.76 13.23 24.26
C VAL A 170 10.65 13.78 25.35
N LYS A 171 10.69 13.10 26.53
CA LYS A 171 11.68 13.43 27.56
C LYS A 171 13.03 12.93 27.08
N ASP A 172 13.93 13.86 26.87
CA ASP A 172 15.27 13.60 26.33
C ASP A 172 16.29 13.64 27.47
N GLU A 173 16.40 12.49 28.17
CA GLU A 173 17.32 12.32 29.30
C GLU A 173 18.44 11.37 28.87
N GLY A 174 19.70 11.81 28.93
CA GLY A 174 20.88 10.98 28.66
C GLY A 174 21.93 11.67 27.79
N GLU A 175 22.92 10.89 27.40
CA GLU A 175 24.04 11.34 26.56
C GLU A 175 23.58 11.55 25.12
N ILE A 176 23.94 12.69 24.52
CA ILE A 176 23.63 13.01 23.12
C ILE A 176 24.58 12.22 22.22
N ILE A 177 24.03 11.39 21.35
CA ILE A 177 24.77 10.64 20.34
C ILE A 177 24.76 11.41 19.04
N TYR A 178 25.93 11.78 18.54
CA TYR A 178 26.12 12.36 17.23
C TYR A 178 26.45 11.24 16.24
N ARG A 179 25.71 11.16 15.16
CA ARG A 179 25.91 10.15 14.13
C ARG A 179 26.48 10.75 12.86
N ASP A 180 27.60 10.22 12.39
CA ASP A 180 28.15 10.51 11.09
C ASP A 180 27.97 9.33 10.13
N ASP A 181 26.85 9.34 9.41
CA ASP A 181 26.54 8.35 8.37
C ASP A 181 26.69 8.91 6.96
N ASP A 182 27.13 10.15 6.82
CA ASP A 182 27.20 10.86 5.54
C ASP A 182 28.05 10.09 4.51
N ARG A 183 29.08 9.41 4.96
CA ARG A 183 29.95 8.54 4.13
C ARG A 183 29.21 7.45 3.37
N PHE A 184 28.07 7.01 3.86
CA PHE A 184 27.25 5.97 3.22
C PHE A 184 26.24 6.52 2.22
N TYR A 185 26.03 7.84 2.16
CA TYR A 185 25.11 8.43 1.23
C TYR A 185 25.82 8.91 -0.04
N LYS A 186 25.51 8.26 -1.17
CA LYS A 186 26.00 8.68 -2.48
C LYS A 186 25.12 9.81 -3.02
N ILE A 187 25.77 10.88 -3.52
CA ILE A 187 25.10 12.12 -3.99
C ILE A 187 24.17 12.69 -2.89
N GLY A 188 24.46 12.41 -1.61
CA GLY A 188 23.65 12.89 -0.48
C GLY A 188 22.27 12.25 -0.30
N LEU A 189 21.81 11.37 -1.22
CA LEU A 189 20.47 10.82 -1.25
C LEU A 189 20.43 9.28 -1.18
N PHE A 190 21.34 8.60 -1.90
CA PHE A 190 21.27 7.13 -2.04
C PHE A 190 22.14 6.43 -1.01
N TYR A 191 21.51 5.67 -0.11
CA TYR A 191 22.26 4.91 0.89
C TYR A 191 22.92 3.67 0.28
N TYR A 192 24.22 3.55 0.48
CA TYR A 192 25.02 2.45 -0.01
C TYR A 192 25.98 1.93 1.08
N ASN A 193 25.59 0.84 1.75
CA ASN A 193 26.44 0.19 2.73
C ASN A 193 26.35 -1.34 2.58
N LYS A 194 27.43 -1.96 2.11
CA LYS A 194 27.50 -3.42 1.93
C LYS A 194 27.53 -4.20 3.25
N GLN A 195 27.97 -3.57 4.34
CA GLN A 195 28.07 -4.18 5.66
C GLN A 195 26.78 -4.09 6.46
N ASP A 196 25.83 -3.24 6.02
CA ASP A 196 24.53 -3.13 6.64
C ASP A 196 23.55 -4.14 6.02
N PRO A 197 23.07 -5.14 6.78
CA PRO A 197 22.13 -6.14 6.27
C PRO A 197 20.73 -5.58 5.98
N ALA A 198 20.44 -4.34 6.38
CA ALA A 198 19.14 -3.72 6.14
C ALA A 198 18.86 -3.60 4.63
N ILE A 199 17.69 -4.08 4.20
CA ILE A 199 17.23 -3.96 2.81
C ILE A 199 16.81 -2.52 2.51
N MET A 200 16.15 -1.89 3.45
CA MET A 200 15.68 -0.51 3.36
C MET A 200 15.98 0.22 4.66
N ILE A 201 16.21 1.50 4.54
CA ILE A 201 16.46 2.39 5.68
C ILE A 201 15.53 3.62 5.62
N GLN A 202 15.41 4.31 6.73
CA GLN A 202 14.69 5.59 6.78
C GLN A 202 15.34 6.59 5.80
N LYS A 203 14.50 7.30 5.04
CA LYS A 203 14.96 8.41 4.20
C LYS A 203 15.69 9.46 5.03
N ARG A 204 16.77 10.00 4.47
CA ARG A 204 17.48 11.14 5.06
C ARG A 204 16.68 12.43 4.93
N VAL A 205 16.05 12.60 3.77
CA VAL A 205 15.22 13.77 3.44
C VAL A 205 13.83 13.30 3.02
N GLY A 206 12.79 13.96 3.52
CA GLY A 206 11.40 13.59 3.27
C GLY A 206 10.88 12.53 4.22
N ILE A 207 9.78 11.88 3.86
CA ILE A 207 9.11 10.83 4.64
C ILE A 207 9.16 9.52 3.85
N GLY A 208 9.40 8.41 4.55
CA GLY A 208 9.41 7.08 3.97
C GLY A 208 10.74 6.35 4.15
N TYR A 209 11.00 5.42 3.24
CA TYR A 209 12.16 4.55 3.29
C TYR A 209 12.85 4.53 1.93
N ASP A 210 14.18 4.36 1.95
CA ASP A 210 15.02 4.15 0.80
C ASP A 210 15.65 2.77 0.81
N LEU A 211 16.01 2.27 -0.36
CA LEU A 211 16.74 1.02 -0.49
C LEU A 211 18.20 1.19 -0.07
N ASN A 212 18.75 0.19 0.62
CA ASN A 212 20.20 0.06 0.76
C ASN A 212 20.79 -0.52 -0.53
N TYR A 213 21.27 0.30 -1.42
CA TYR A 213 21.87 -0.13 -2.69
C TYR A 213 23.19 -0.93 -2.51
N GLY A 214 23.70 -1.03 -1.28
CA GLY A 214 24.77 -1.98 -0.94
C GLY A 214 24.30 -3.42 -0.75
N ASN A 215 23.00 -3.63 -0.47
CA ASN A 215 22.40 -4.95 -0.24
C ASN A 215 21.94 -5.59 -1.56
N PRO A 216 22.27 -6.87 -1.83
CA PRO A 216 21.88 -7.56 -3.07
C PRO A 216 20.37 -7.62 -3.29
N ILE A 217 19.59 -7.89 -2.23
CA ILE A 217 18.12 -7.99 -2.31
C ILE A 217 17.53 -6.63 -2.69
N SER A 218 18.04 -5.54 -2.13
CA SER A 218 17.60 -4.18 -2.48
C SER A 218 17.83 -3.84 -3.95
N LYS A 219 18.94 -4.31 -4.53
CA LYS A 219 19.22 -4.13 -5.97
C LYS A 219 18.22 -4.88 -6.83
N ILE A 220 17.91 -6.14 -6.47
CA ILE A 220 16.89 -6.93 -7.18
C ILE A 220 15.54 -6.22 -7.11
N LEU A 221 15.14 -5.76 -5.94
CA LEU A 221 13.88 -5.00 -5.78
C LEU A 221 13.86 -3.72 -6.62
N ALA A 222 14.96 -2.96 -6.66
CA ALA A 222 15.07 -1.77 -7.47
C ALA A 222 14.92 -2.09 -8.97
N ILE A 223 15.55 -3.18 -9.44
CA ILE A 223 15.44 -3.63 -10.84
C ILE A 223 14.00 -4.05 -11.16
N ILE A 224 13.35 -4.84 -10.29
CA ILE A 224 11.96 -5.26 -10.49
C ILE A 224 11.03 -4.04 -10.58
N VAL A 225 11.15 -3.09 -9.65
CA VAL A 225 10.35 -1.85 -9.68
C VAL A 225 10.63 -1.06 -10.95
N GLY A 226 11.90 -0.94 -11.36
CA GLY A 226 12.28 -0.27 -12.61
C GLY A 226 11.64 -0.92 -13.85
N ILE A 227 11.67 -2.25 -13.95
CA ILE A 227 11.03 -2.99 -15.05
C ILE A 227 9.52 -2.76 -15.07
N ILE A 228 8.86 -2.81 -13.90
CA ILE A 228 7.42 -2.55 -13.79
C ILE A 228 7.08 -1.13 -14.26
N LEU A 229 7.83 -0.12 -13.79
CA LEU A 229 7.61 1.28 -14.17
C LEU A 229 7.81 1.50 -15.68
N ILE A 230 8.91 0.98 -16.24
CA ILE A 230 9.18 1.06 -17.67
C ILE A 230 8.08 0.35 -18.46
N GLY A 231 7.69 -0.87 -18.07
CA GLY A 231 6.62 -1.62 -18.70
C GLY A 231 5.29 -0.86 -18.67
N THR A 232 4.95 -0.24 -17.55
CA THR A 232 3.73 0.58 -17.42
C THR A 232 3.78 1.78 -18.37
N VAL A 233 4.90 2.49 -18.42
CA VAL A 233 5.08 3.64 -19.34
C VAL A 233 4.94 3.19 -20.78
N ILE A 234 5.60 2.10 -21.19
CA ILE A 234 5.51 1.55 -22.55
C ILE A 234 4.06 1.17 -22.88
N CYS A 235 3.34 0.49 -21.96
CA CYS A 235 1.93 0.15 -22.16
C CYS A 235 1.04 1.38 -22.34
N LEU A 236 1.29 2.47 -21.60
CA LEU A 236 0.55 3.72 -21.74
C LEU A 236 0.78 4.33 -23.14
N PHE A 237 2.03 4.34 -23.61
CA PHE A 237 2.36 4.85 -24.94
C PHE A 237 1.77 4.00 -26.09
N ILE A 238 1.77 2.66 -25.97
CA ILE A 238 1.22 1.77 -26.99
C ILE A 238 -0.31 1.88 -27.06
N ASN A 239 -0.99 2.08 -25.92
CA ASN A 239 -2.45 2.19 -25.90
C ASN A 239 -2.98 3.57 -26.33
N ASP A 240 -2.12 4.58 -26.42
CA ASP A 240 -2.51 5.89 -26.93
C ASP A 240 -2.34 5.95 -28.46
N GLN A 241 -3.40 5.62 -29.19
CA GLN A 241 -3.41 5.63 -30.66
C GLN A 241 -3.06 7.00 -31.25
N SER A 242 -3.34 8.10 -30.54
CA SER A 242 -3.00 9.45 -30.99
C SER A 242 -1.48 9.69 -31.09
N ILE A 243 -0.71 9.05 -30.20
CA ILE A 243 0.75 9.11 -30.22
C ILE A 243 1.30 8.27 -31.38
N ILE A 244 0.75 7.07 -31.61
CA ILE A 244 1.19 6.20 -32.73
C ILE A 244 0.95 6.87 -34.07
N GLU A 245 -0.21 7.50 -34.27
CA GLU A 245 -0.52 8.24 -35.51
C GLU A 245 0.39 9.46 -35.71
N SER A 246 0.89 10.09 -34.65
CA SER A 246 1.81 11.23 -34.73
C SER A 246 3.23 10.83 -35.18
N PHE A 247 3.66 9.58 -34.93
CA PHE A 247 4.95 9.04 -35.39
C PHE A 247 4.90 8.44 -36.81
N MET A 248 3.69 8.15 -37.33
CA MET A 248 3.53 7.61 -38.66
C MET A 248 3.24 8.67 -39.75
N LYS A 249 3.16 9.93 -39.37
CA LYS A 249 3.08 11.11 -40.26
C LYS A 249 4.43 11.79 -40.38
#